data_df7266a102705b0a4bb3667ea887a61b
#
_entry.id   df7266a102705b0a4bb3667ea887a61b
#
_cell.length_a   1.000
_cell.length_b   1.000
_cell.length_c   1.000
_cell.angle_alpha   90.00
_cell.angle_beta   90.00
_cell.angle_gamma   90.00
#
_symmetry.space_group_name_H-M   'P 1'
#
loop_
_entity.id
_entity.type
_entity.pdbx_description
1 polymer ?
#
loop_
_entity_poly.entity_id
_entity_poly.type
_entity_poly.pdbx_seq_one_letter_code
_entity_poly.pdbx_strand_id
1 'polypeptide(L)'
;MSDNVRTYTTENVESQREDRPSTTEELRCPECSGQLATDTEHGETVCADCGLVVEENEIDRGPEWRAFDSREKDRKSRVGAPTTNMMHDKGLSTNIGWQDKDAYGKSLSSRQREKMQRLRTWNERFRTRDSKERNLKQALGEVDRMASALGLPDNVRETASVIYRRALNEDLLPGRSIEGVSTASLYAAARQAGTPRSLDEIAGVSRVEKDEIARTYRYIVRELKLEIRPADPESYVPRFASDLGLSDEAERRARSLLSTAKSEGIHSGKSPVGLAAAAVYAAALLTN
;
A
#
# COMPACT_ATOMS: atom_id res chain seq x y z
N MET A 1 18.32 -49.43 -13.58
CA MET A 1 17.53 -48.49 -14.37
C MET A 1 17.59 -47.17 -13.63
N SER A 2 18.43 -46.30 -14.13
CA SER A 2 18.85 -45.06 -13.42
C SER A 2 17.99 -43.92 -13.93
N ASP A 3 17.12 -43.39 -13.07
CA ASP A 3 16.36 -42.20 -13.38
C ASP A 3 17.17 -40.91 -13.12
N ASN A 4 17.46 -40.25 -14.20
CA ASN A 4 18.26 -39.04 -14.28
C ASN A 4 17.36 -37.81 -13.96
N VAL A 5 17.30 -37.40 -12.70
CA VAL A 5 16.64 -36.16 -12.29
C VAL A 5 17.56 -34.98 -12.64
N ARG A 6 17.21 -34.24 -13.67
CA ARG A 6 17.86 -32.97 -14.01
C ARG A 6 17.49 -31.93 -12.97
N THR A 7 18.44 -31.64 -12.10
CA THR A 7 18.40 -30.42 -11.25
C THR A 7 18.69 -29.20 -12.13
N TYR A 8 17.72 -28.33 -12.32
CA TYR A 8 17.94 -27.00 -12.88
C TYR A 8 18.57 -26.13 -11.78
N THR A 9 19.83 -25.85 -11.90
CA THR A 9 20.57 -24.87 -11.10
C THR A 9 20.11 -23.46 -11.50
N THR A 10 19.70 -22.68 -10.52
CA THR A 10 19.28 -21.27 -10.62
C THR A 10 20.48 -20.31 -10.66
N GLU A 11 21.48 -20.62 -11.44
CA GLU A 11 22.64 -19.73 -11.68
C GLU A 11 22.58 -19.31 -13.15
N ASN A 12 21.91 -18.20 -13.47
CA ASN A 12 22.16 -17.37 -14.66
C ASN A 12 21.01 -16.39 -14.95
N VAL A 13 20.57 -15.60 -13.97
CA VAL A 13 19.69 -14.44 -14.23
C VAL A 13 20.29 -13.11 -13.74
N GLU A 14 21.55 -13.12 -13.28
CA GLU A 14 22.20 -11.89 -12.78
C GLU A 14 23.14 -11.19 -13.76
N SER A 15 23.23 -11.60 -15.01
CA SER A 15 24.22 -11.01 -15.93
C SER A 15 23.68 -10.35 -17.20
N GLN A 16 22.44 -9.82 -17.17
CA GLN A 16 21.96 -8.93 -18.23
C GLN A 16 21.21 -7.72 -17.65
N ARG A 17 21.81 -7.05 -16.66
CA ARG A 17 21.63 -5.62 -16.49
C ARG A 17 22.77 -4.96 -17.28
N GLU A 18 22.65 -4.99 -18.59
CA GLU A 18 23.44 -4.12 -19.42
C GLU A 18 23.09 -2.69 -19.07
N ASP A 19 24.14 -1.97 -18.69
CA ASP A 19 24.21 -0.55 -18.41
C ASP A 19 23.37 0.25 -19.41
N ARG A 20 22.31 0.89 -18.93
CA ARG A 20 21.76 2.05 -19.64
C ARG A 20 22.70 3.20 -19.37
N PRO A 21 23.42 3.71 -20.36
CA PRO A 21 24.22 4.90 -20.17
C PRO A 21 23.30 6.08 -19.84
N SER A 22 23.43 6.57 -18.63
CA SER A 22 22.84 7.82 -18.18
C SER A 22 23.76 8.95 -18.61
N THR A 23 23.70 9.39 -19.87
CA THR A 23 24.34 10.64 -20.25
C THR A 23 23.68 11.24 -21.49
N THR A 24 23.40 12.50 -21.38
CA THR A 24 22.88 13.45 -22.36
C THR A 24 23.76 13.61 -23.63
N GLU A 25 24.77 12.79 -23.83
CA GLU A 25 25.70 12.90 -24.97
C GLU A 25 25.37 11.99 -26.16
N GLU A 26 24.40 11.06 -26.05
CA GLU A 26 24.11 10.07 -27.10
C GLU A 26 22.88 10.38 -27.97
N LEU A 27 22.30 11.55 -27.83
CA LEU A 27 21.16 11.99 -28.64
C LEU A 27 21.58 12.66 -29.96
N ARG A 28 22.56 12.08 -30.68
CA ARG A 28 22.97 12.55 -32.00
C ARG A 28 22.89 11.47 -33.06
N CYS A 29 22.42 11.85 -34.22
CA CYS A 29 22.34 10.95 -35.36
C CYS A 29 23.73 10.38 -35.72
N PRO A 30 23.87 9.06 -35.92
CA PRO A 30 25.15 8.43 -36.27
C PRO A 30 25.65 8.81 -37.66
N GLU A 31 24.77 9.26 -38.59
CA GLU A 31 25.18 9.65 -39.93
C GLU A 31 25.48 11.15 -40.08
N CYS A 32 24.61 12.01 -39.55
CA CYS A 32 24.76 13.46 -39.76
C CYS A 32 25.05 14.25 -38.49
N SER A 33 25.10 13.60 -37.31
CA SER A 33 25.27 14.22 -36.00
C SER A 33 24.15 15.24 -35.65
N GLY A 34 23.02 15.20 -36.37
CA GLY A 34 21.84 16.02 -36.12
C GLY A 34 21.08 15.63 -34.86
N GLN A 35 20.11 16.45 -34.46
CA GLN A 35 19.27 16.18 -33.29
C GLN A 35 18.29 15.02 -33.57
N LEU A 36 18.17 14.13 -32.57
CA LEU A 36 17.15 13.08 -32.60
C LEU A 36 15.85 13.58 -31.95
N ALA A 37 14.74 13.28 -32.58
CA ALA A 37 13.39 13.54 -32.09
C ALA A 37 12.62 12.23 -31.95
N THR A 38 11.95 12.02 -30.82
CA THR A 38 11.10 10.84 -30.59
C THR A 38 9.70 11.13 -31.13
N ASP A 39 9.26 10.32 -32.07
CA ASP A 39 7.87 10.31 -32.55
C ASP A 39 7.04 9.34 -31.71
N THR A 40 6.24 9.88 -30.81
CA THR A 40 5.40 9.09 -29.89
C THR A 40 4.17 8.47 -30.60
N GLU A 41 3.81 8.95 -31.79
CA GLU A 41 2.68 8.39 -32.55
C GLU A 41 3.08 7.09 -33.25
N HIS A 42 4.33 7.00 -33.70
CA HIS A 42 4.85 5.83 -34.41
C HIS A 42 5.79 4.97 -33.53
N GLY A 43 6.19 5.46 -32.36
CA GLY A 43 7.12 4.76 -31.46
C GLY A 43 8.52 4.65 -32.03
N GLU A 44 8.97 5.69 -32.73
CA GLU A 44 10.24 5.74 -33.41
C GLU A 44 11.07 6.94 -32.96
N THR A 45 12.41 6.78 -32.99
CA THR A 45 13.33 7.90 -32.79
C THR A 45 13.96 8.25 -34.12
N VAL A 46 13.63 9.42 -34.66
CA VAL A 46 14.04 9.89 -36.00
C VAL A 46 14.99 11.10 -35.89
N CYS A 47 15.92 11.17 -36.80
CA CYS A 47 16.76 12.38 -36.94
C CYS A 47 15.98 13.50 -37.61
N ALA A 48 15.93 14.69 -36.98
CA ALA A 48 15.24 15.86 -37.49
C ALA A 48 15.88 16.42 -38.79
N ASP A 49 17.18 16.18 -39.01
CA ASP A 49 17.93 16.74 -40.12
C ASP A 49 17.98 15.82 -41.36
N CYS A 50 18.20 14.52 -41.17
CA CYS A 50 18.35 13.59 -42.30
C CYS A 50 17.23 12.55 -42.41
N GLY A 51 16.29 12.50 -41.44
CA GLY A 51 15.18 11.56 -41.43
C GLY A 51 15.54 10.09 -41.16
N LEU A 52 16.77 9.82 -40.70
CA LEU A 52 17.18 8.46 -40.31
C LEU A 52 16.43 8.01 -39.08
N VAL A 53 15.77 6.87 -39.14
CA VAL A 53 15.19 6.18 -37.99
C VAL A 53 16.31 5.44 -37.28
N VAL A 54 16.61 5.85 -36.04
CA VAL A 54 17.71 5.30 -35.25
C VAL A 54 17.21 4.16 -34.37
N GLU A 55 16.00 4.27 -33.86
CA GLU A 55 15.39 3.27 -32.98
C GLU A 55 13.91 3.10 -33.34
N GLU A 56 13.49 1.87 -33.56
CA GLU A 56 12.10 1.47 -33.81
C GLU A 56 11.59 0.67 -32.62
N ASN A 57 10.28 0.63 -32.45
CA ASN A 57 9.59 -0.16 -31.41
C ASN A 57 9.74 0.36 -29.98
N GLU A 58 9.74 1.65 -29.79
CA GLU A 58 9.55 2.20 -28.47
C GLU A 58 8.19 1.76 -27.90
N ILE A 59 8.23 0.99 -26.80
CA ILE A 59 7.01 0.45 -26.20
C ILE A 59 6.29 1.57 -25.45
N ASP A 60 5.20 2.09 -26.02
CA ASP A 60 4.29 2.96 -25.28
C ASP A 60 3.59 2.17 -24.18
N ARG A 61 3.92 2.49 -22.93
CA ARG A 61 3.31 1.91 -21.72
C ARG A 61 2.06 2.69 -21.29
N GLY A 62 1.72 3.74 -21.98
CA GLY A 62 0.54 4.56 -21.73
C GLY A 62 -0.75 3.85 -22.14
N PRO A 63 -1.90 4.30 -21.67
CA PRO A 63 -3.19 3.80 -22.13
C PRO A 63 -3.50 4.38 -23.53
N GLU A 64 -3.80 3.52 -24.49
CA GLU A 64 -4.21 3.88 -25.86
C GLU A 64 -5.50 4.74 -25.92
N TRP A 65 -6.12 5.00 -24.80
CA TRP A 65 -7.41 5.66 -24.72
C TRP A 65 -7.49 6.56 -23.48
N ARG A 66 -8.27 7.63 -23.59
CA ARG A 66 -8.59 8.52 -22.47
C ARG A 66 -10.00 8.21 -21.95
N ALA A 67 -10.18 8.27 -20.65
CA ALA A 67 -11.46 8.17 -19.97
C ALA A 67 -11.59 9.32 -18.99
N PHE A 68 -12.72 10.03 -19.04
CA PHE A 68 -13.02 11.15 -18.15
C PHE A 68 -13.96 10.74 -17.00
N ASP A 69 -14.59 9.56 -17.10
CA ASP A 69 -15.47 8.99 -16.08
C ASP A 69 -15.05 7.55 -15.75
N SER A 70 -15.30 7.13 -14.49
CA SER A 70 -14.96 5.79 -14.03
C SER A 70 -15.68 4.69 -14.81
N ARG A 71 -16.95 4.92 -15.23
CA ARG A 71 -17.70 3.99 -16.06
C ARG A 71 -17.11 3.81 -17.46
N GLU A 72 -16.60 4.90 -18.02
CA GLU A 72 -15.91 4.88 -19.30
C GLU A 72 -14.56 4.16 -19.17
N LYS A 73 -13.83 4.38 -18.10
CA LYS A 73 -12.58 3.68 -17.77
C LYS A 73 -12.81 2.18 -17.66
N ASP A 74 -13.82 1.74 -16.91
CA ASP A 74 -14.14 0.31 -16.73
C ASP A 74 -14.52 -0.36 -18.06
N ARG A 75 -15.22 0.36 -18.95
CA ARG A 75 -15.65 -0.15 -20.25
C ARG A 75 -14.53 -0.20 -21.27
N LYS A 76 -13.60 0.76 -21.25
CA LYS A 76 -12.48 0.87 -22.21
C LYS A 76 -11.24 0.11 -21.76
N SER A 77 -11.07 -0.13 -20.46
CA SER A 77 -9.90 -0.82 -19.92
C SER A 77 -9.79 -2.25 -20.46
N ARG A 78 -8.65 -2.55 -21.08
CA ARG A 78 -8.29 -3.87 -21.61
C ARG A 78 -7.24 -4.58 -20.78
N VAL A 79 -6.65 -3.86 -19.82
CA VAL A 79 -5.64 -4.38 -18.91
C VAL A 79 -6.26 -4.76 -17.57
N GLY A 80 -5.64 -5.69 -16.87
CA GLY A 80 -6.02 -6.03 -15.51
C GLY A 80 -5.79 -4.88 -14.52
N ALA A 81 -6.31 -5.01 -13.31
CA ALA A 81 -6.03 -4.07 -12.25
C ALA A 81 -4.50 -3.99 -11.99
N PRO A 82 -3.97 -2.83 -11.57
CA PRO A 82 -2.56 -2.72 -11.20
C PRO A 82 -2.23 -3.67 -10.04
N THR A 83 -0.98 -4.14 -10.01
CA THR A 83 -0.51 -5.00 -8.91
C THR A 83 -0.50 -4.22 -7.60
N THR A 84 -0.99 -4.84 -6.52
CA THR A 84 -1.02 -4.25 -5.18
C THR A 84 -0.53 -5.23 -4.13
N ASN A 85 0.14 -4.74 -3.08
CA ASN A 85 0.52 -5.56 -1.94
C ASN A 85 -0.63 -5.80 -0.96
N MET A 86 -1.77 -5.13 -1.13
CA MET A 86 -2.97 -5.30 -0.30
C MET A 86 -3.65 -6.66 -0.50
N MET A 87 -3.39 -7.35 -1.62
CA MET A 87 -3.91 -8.69 -1.90
C MET A 87 -2.81 -9.73 -1.73
N HIS A 88 -3.14 -10.93 -1.19
CA HIS A 88 -2.16 -12.00 -0.94
C HIS A 88 -1.42 -12.42 -2.22
N ASP A 89 -2.10 -12.45 -3.35
CA ASP A 89 -1.61 -12.79 -4.70
C ASP A 89 -1.20 -11.54 -5.52
N LYS A 90 -1.09 -10.38 -4.88
CA LYS A 90 -0.81 -9.08 -5.51
C LYS A 90 -1.81 -8.69 -6.61
N GLY A 91 -3.01 -9.27 -6.61
CA GLY A 91 -4.03 -9.02 -7.63
C GLY A 91 -3.81 -9.76 -8.95
N LEU A 92 -2.87 -10.72 -8.99
CA LEU A 92 -2.54 -11.45 -10.22
C LEU A 92 -3.55 -12.55 -10.56
N SER A 93 -4.31 -13.06 -9.57
CA SER A 93 -5.29 -14.12 -9.79
C SER A 93 -6.65 -13.55 -10.14
N THR A 94 -7.34 -14.22 -11.04
CA THR A 94 -8.72 -13.88 -11.39
C THR A 94 -9.72 -14.48 -10.39
N ASN A 95 -10.81 -13.76 -10.13
CA ASN A 95 -11.93 -14.23 -9.33
C ASN A 95 -13.10 -14.64 -10.21
N ILE A 96 -13.75 -15.75 -9.86
CA ILE A 96 -15.03 -16.10 -10.46
C ILE A 96 -16.10 -15.26 -9.75
N GLY A 97 -16.79 -14.39 -10.49
CA GLY A 97 -17.81 -13.49 -9.96
C GLY A 97 -18.85 -14.22 -9.10
N TRP A 98 -19.33 -13.58 -8.03
CA TRP A 98 -20.30 -14.15 -7.11
C TRP A 98 -21.73 -14.15 -7.67
N GLN A 99 -22.00 -13.30 -8.68
CA GLN A 99 -23.30 -13.20 -9.32
C GLN A 99 -23.57 -14.44 -10.18
N ASP A 100 -24.74 -15.07 -9.99
CA ASP A 100 -25.16 -16.22 -10.80
C ASP A 100 -25.88 -15.74 -12.06
N LYS A 101 -25.18 -14.87 -12.83
CA LYS A 101 -25.64 -14.28 -14.10
C LYS A 101 -24.62 -14.51 -15.20
N ASP A 102 -25.09 -14.61 -16.44
CA ASP A 102 -24.25 -14.65 -17.62
C ASP A 102 -23.79 -13.22 -18.03
N ALA A 103 -22.97 -13.13 -19.07
CA ALA A 103 -22.48 -11.85 -19.58
C ALA A 103 -23.60 -10.90 -20.07
N TYR A 104 -24.79 -11.43 -20.37
CA TYR A 104 -25.97 -10.68 -20.78
C TYR A 104 -26.91 -10.35 -19.64
N GLY A 105 -26.54 -10.69 -18.40
CA GLY A 105 -27.35 -10.43 -17.19
C GLY A 105 -28.45 -11.45 -16.92
N LYS A 106 -28.56 -12.52 -17.72
CA LYS A 106 -29.57 -13.59 -17.53
C LYS A 106 -29.15 -14.52 -16.40
N SER A 107 -30.11 -14.90 -15.54
CA SER A 107 -29.87 -15.85 -14.45
C SER A 107 -29.47 -17.22 -14.95
N LEU A 108 -28.46 -17.82 -14.32
CA LEU A 108 -28.00 -19.17 -14.61
C LEU A 108 -29.03 -20.22 -14.13
N SER A 109 -29.14 -21.33 -14.86
CA SER A 109 -29.93 -22.49 -14.42
C SER A 109 -29.40 -23.11 -13.14
N SER A 110 -30.22 -23.88 -12.41
CA SER A 110 -29.81 -24.54 -11.13
C SER A 110 -28.54 -25.38 -11.30
N ARG A 111 -28.46 -26.17 -12.37
CA ARG A 111 -27.29 -27.02 -12.66
C ARG A 111 -26.03 -26.19 -12.94
N GLN A 112 -26.16 -25.06 -13.63
CA GLN A 112 -25.04 -24.14 -13.88
C GLN A 112 -24.60 -23.44 -12.59
N ARG A 113 -25.53 -23.04 -11.72
CA ARG A 113 -25.23 -22.45 -10.41
C ARG A 113 -24.42 -23.40 -9.54
N GLU A 114 -24.83 -24.65 -9.42
CA GLU A 114 -24.10 -25.68 -8.66
C GLU A 114 -22.68 -25.88 -9.21
N LYS A 115 -22.54 -25.93 -10.55
CA LYS A 115 -21.23 -26.02 -11.18
C LYS A 115 -20.36 -24.81 -10.86
N MET A 116 -20.90 -23.59 -10.96
CA MET A 116 -20.18 -22.36 -10.64
C MET A 116 -19.78 -22.29 -9.16
N GLN A 117 -20.66 -22.68 -8.25
CA GLN A 117 -20.37 -22.75 -6.82
C GLN A 117 -19.21 -23.71 -6.52
N ARG A 118 -19.21 -24.89 -7.14
CA ARG A 118 -18.11 -25.85 -7.02
C ARG A 118 -16.80 -25.27 -7.58
N LEU A 119 -16.85 -24.59 -8.73
CA LEU A 119 -15.69 -23.96 -9.33
C LEU A 119 -15.14 -22.82 -8.45
N ARG A 120 -15.99 -21.97 -7.85
CA ARG A 120 -15.58 -20.94 -6.89
C ARG A 120 -14.85 -21.55 -5.69
N THR A 121 -15.40 -22.60 -5.10
CA THR A 121 -14.77 -23.30 -3.97
C THR A 121 -13.41 -23.87 -4.32
N TRP A 122 -13.27 -24.48 -5.50
CA TRP A 122 -11.98 -25.00 -5.95
C TRP A 122 -11.00 -23.88 -6.28
N ASN A 123 -11.45 -22.81 -6.96
CA ASN A 123 -10.62 -21.64 -7.25
C ASN A 123 -10.05 -21.02 -5.96
N GLU A 124 -10.90 -20.86 -4.94
CA GLU A 124 -10.47 -20.33 -3.65
C GLU A 124 -9.42 -21.24 -2.95
N ARG A 125 -9.62 -22.55 -3.00
CA ARG A 125 -8.66 -23.52 -2.45
C ARG A 125 -7.31 -23.50 -3.18
N PHE A 126 -7.33 -23.37 -4.51
CA PHE A 126 -6.11 -23.30 -5.30
C PHE A 126 -5.33 -22.00 -5.13
N ARG A 127 -6.02 -20.89 -4.85
CA ARG A 127 -5.38 -19.59 -4.62
C ARG A 127 -4.61 -19.49 -3.30
N THR A 128 -4.92 -20.35 -2.33
CA THR A 128 -4.28 -20.33 -1.00
C THR A 128 -3.79 -21.74 -0.64
N ARG A 129 -2.75 -22.22 -1.34
CA ARG A 129 -2.24 -23.59 -1.17
C ARG A 129 -1.50 -23.74 0.16
N ASP A 130 -0.64 -22.79 0.48
CA ASP A 130 0.22 -22.82 1.65
C ASP A 130 -0.42 -22.20 2.89
N SER A 131 0.04 -22.63 4.06
CA SER A 131 -0.37 -22.03 5.33
C SER A 131 0.06 -20.58 5.44
N LYS A 132 1.24 -20.22 4.90
CA LYS A 132 1.73 -18.82 4.86
C LYS A 132 0.80 -17.94 4.01
N GLU A 133 0.33 -18.41 2.87
CA GLU A 133 -0.63 -17.68 2.02
C GLU A 133 -1.99 -17.49 2.69
N ARG A 134 -2.49 -18.52 3.40
CA ARG A 134 -3.74 -18.41 4.18
C ARG A 134 -3.62 -17.39 5.29
N ASN A 135 -2.51 -17.42 6.04
CA ASN A 135 -2.24 -16.43 7.09
C ASN A 135 -2.13 -15.02 6.51
N LEU A 136 -1.45 -14.87 5.37
CA LEU A 136 -1.33 -13.60 4.68
C LEU A 136 -2.70 -13.07 4.23
N LYS A 137 -3.54 -13.91 3.62
CA LYS A 137 -4.90 -13.53 3.21
C LYS A 137 -5.74 -13.04 4.40
N GLN A 138 -5.69 -13.77 5.53
CA GLN A 138 -6.40 -13.38 6.77
C GLN A 138 -5.88 -12.04 7.31
N ALA A 139 -4.57 -11.89 7.41
CA ALA A 139 -3.94 -10.68 7.93
C ALA A 139 -4.23 -9.43 7.08
N LEU A 140 -4.14 -9.54 5.76
CA LEU A 140 -4.44 -8.43 4.86
C LEU A 140 -5.94 -8.06 4.91
N GLY A 141 -6.83 -9.03 5.08
CA GLY A 141 -8.25 -8.76 5.32
C GLY A 141 -8.50 -8.02 6.65
N GLU A 142 -7.76 -8.35 7.71
CA GLU A 142 -7.84 -7.60 8.99
C GLU A 142 -7.24 -6.20 8.87
N VAL A 143 -6.13 -6.02 8.15
CA VAL A 143 -5.56 -4.70 7.86
C VAL A 143 -6.57 -3.83 7.13
N ASP A 144 -7.21 -4.34 6.09
CA ASP A 144 -8.21 -3.59 5.30
C ASP A 144 -9.45 -3.24 6.14
N ARG A 145 -9.97 -4.19 6.94
CA ARG A 145 -11.08 -3.96 7.84
C ARG A 145 -10.79 -2.84 8.85
N MET A 146 -9.64 -2.92 9.54
CA MET A 146 -9.25 -1.92 10.54
C MET A 146 -8.96 -0.56 9.90
N ALA A 147 -8.27 -0.54 8.76
CA ALA A 147 -7.97 0.69 8.05
C ALA A 147 -9.26 1.38 7.56
N SER A 148 -10.23 0.62 7.07
CA SER A 148 -11.55 1.14 6.69
C SER A 148 -12.31 1.71 7.89
N ALA A 149 -12.31 1.02 9.03
CA ALA A 149 -12.95 1.48 10.25
C ALA A 149 -12.31 2.76 10.82
N LEU A 150 -10.99 2.93 10.64
CA LEU A 150 -10.25 4.12 11.10
C LEU A 150 -10.20 5.25 10.05
N GLY A 151 -10.75 5.05 8.85
CA GLY A 151 -10.67 6.00 7.75
C GLY A 151 -9.23 6.28 7.30
N LEU A 152 -8.36 5.25 7.28
CA LEU A 152 -6.98 5.39 6.84
C LEU A 152 -6.87 5.32 5.32
N PRO A 153 -6.01 6.14 4.70
CA PRO A 153 -5.83 6.16 3.26
C PRO A 153 -5.12 4.91 2.74
N ASP A 154 -5.23 4.66 1.43
CA ASP A 154 -4.72 3.44 0.78
C ASP A 154 -3.19 3.30 0.86
N ASN A 155 -2.44 4.40 0.88
CA ASN A 155 -0.98 4.36 1.07
C ASN A 155 -0.59 3.76 2.43
N VAL A 156 -1.36 4.02 3.49
CA VAL A 156 -1.14 3.41 4.81
C VAL A 156 -1.46 1.91 4.78
N ARG A 157 -2.52 1.52 4.08
CA ARG A 157 -2.89 0.10 3.90
C ARG A 157 -1.80 -0.65 3.14
N GLU A 158 -1.32 -0.06 2.05
CA GLU A 158 -0.23 -0.64 1.24
C GLU A 158 1.03 -0.82 2.07
N THR A 159 1.45 0.23 2.80
CA THR A 159 2.62 0.18 3.69
C THR A 159 2.46 -0.88 4.79
N ALA A 160 1.29 -0.97 5.42
CA ALA A 160 1.00 -1.99 6.43
C ALA A 160 1.10 -3.40 5.84
N SER A 161 0.60 -3.59 4.61
CA SER A 161 0.69 -4.85 3.89
C SER A 161 2.13 -5.25 3.59
N VAL A 162 2.98 -4.29 3.23
CA VAL A 162 4.43 -4.51 3.00
C VAL A 162 5.12 -4.90 4.31
N ILE A 163 4.84 -4.18 5.41
CA ILE A 163 5.41 -4.50 6.74
C ILE A 163 5.02 -5.91 7.16
N TYR A 164 3.75 -6.29 7.02
CA TYR A 164 3.28 -7.63 7.37
C TYR A 164 3.94 -8.72 6.51
N ARG A 165 4.04 -8.52 5.19
CA ARG A 165 4.74 -9.45 4.26
C ARG A 165 6.20 -9.63 4.66
N ARG A 166 6.86 -8.56 5.02
CA ARG A 166 8.25 -8.61 5.48
C ARG A 166 8.35 -9.39 6.79
N ALA A 167 7.47 -9.15 7.77
CA ALA A 167 7.41 -9.90 9.02
C ALA A 167 7.15 -11.40 8.78
N LEU A 168 6.29 -11.76 7.81
CA LEU A 168 6.03 -13.14 7.43
C LEU A 168 7.24 -13.81 6.77
N ASN A 169 7.95 -13.10 5.90
CA ASN A 169 9.13 -13.62 5.20
C ASN A 169 10.34 -13.81 6.15
N GLU A 170 10.47 -12.94 7.14
CA GLU A 170 11.50 -13.02 8.17
C GLU A 170 11.11 -13.97 9.34
N ASP A 171 10.00 -14.74 9.19
CA ASP A 171 9.48 -15.70 10.16
C ASP A 171 9.26 -15.11 11.58
N LEU A 172 8.80 -13.87 11.67
CA LEU A 172 8.55 -13.15 12.93
C LEU A 172 7.18 -13.46 13.58
N LEU A 173 6.36 -14.30 12.94
CA LEU A 173 5.01 -14.64 13.43
C LEU A 173 4.98 -15.69 14.55
N PRO A 174 5.91 -16.68 14.64
CA PRO A 174 5.83 -17.72 15.66
C PRO A 174 5.64 -17.16 17.07
N GLY A 175 4.67 -17.68 17.83
CA GLY A 175 4.32 -17.24 19.17
C GLY A 175 3.51 -15.93 19.26
N ARG A 176 2.97 -15.46 18.14
CA ARG A 176 2.11 -14.26 18.05
C ARG A 176 0.85 -14.54 17.26
N SER A 177 -0.23 -13.81 17.59
CA SER A 177 -1.47 -13.88 16.81
C SER A 177 -1.32 -13.18 15.46
N ILE A 178 -1.99 -13.69 14.44
CA ILE A 178 -2.04 -13.05 13.10
C ILE A 178 -2.62 -11.65 13.23
N GLU A 179 -3.68 -11.53 14.04
CA GLU A 179 -4.38 -10.29 14.33
C GLU A 179 -3.47 -9.29 15.06
N GLY A 180 -2.65 -9.76 16.00
CA GLY A 180 -1.68 -8.92 16.73
C GLY A 180 -0.60 -8.35 15.81
N VAL A 181 -0.05 -9.19 14.91
CA VAL A 181 0.96 -8.75 13.94
C VAL A 181 0.35 -7.82 12.88
N SER A 182 -0.85 -8.11 12.36
CA SER A 182 -1.53 -7.24 11.39
C SER A 182 -1.89 -5.88 11.98
N THR A 183 -2.39 -5.85 13.22
CA THR A 183 -2.69 -4.60 13.95
C THR A 183 -1.42 -3.78 14.21
N ALA A 184 -0.35 -4.43 14.65
CA ALA A 184 0.93 -3.77 14.88
C ALA A 184 1.54 -3.21 13.58
N SER A 185 1.41 -3.93 12.46
CA SER A 185 1.85 -3.47 11.14
C SER A 185 1.07 -2.24 10.67
N LEU A 186 -0.26 -2.22 10.88
CA LEU A 186 -1.10 -1.06 10.56
C LEU A 186 -0.73 0.15 11.43
N TYR A 187 -0.50 -0.06 12.73
CA TYR A 187 -0.06 1.01 13.63
C TYR A 187 1.29 1.58 13.22
N ALA A 188 2.25 0.71 12.85
CA ALA A 188 3.56 1.12 12.36
C ALA A 188 3.46 1.95 11.09
N ALA A 189 2.65 1.50 10.12
CA ALA A 189 2.42 2.20 8.87
C ALA A 189 1.75 3.57 9.06
N ALA A 190 0.73 3.66 9.92
CA ALA A 190 0.06 4.92 10.24
C ALA A 190 1.03 5.93 10.87
N ARG A 191 1.93 5.48 11.75
CA ARG A 191 2.97 6.33 12.33
C ARG A 191 4.01 6.77 11.32
N GLN A 192 4.43 5.88 10.42
CA GLN A 192 5.41 6.19 9.37
C GLN A 192 4.84 7.20 8.36
N ALA A 193 3.56 7.07 8.01
CA ALA A 193 2.87 7.98 7.10
C ALA A 193 2.49 9.33 7.75
N GLY A 194 2.79 9.54 9.03
CA GLY A 194 2.41 10.75 9.75
C GLY A 194 0.90 10.92 9.96
N THR A 195 0.13 9.83 9.83
CA THR A 195 -1.32 9.82 10.11
C THR A 195 -1.55 9.41 11.56
N PRO A 196 -1.70 10.35 12.50
CA PRO A 196 -1.67 10.03 13.91
C PRO A 196 -2.92 9.26 14.34
N ARG A 197 -2.72 8.07 14.93
CA ARG A 197 -3.76 7.28 15.61
C ARG A 197 -3.21 6.85 16.96
N SER A 198 -4.05 6.89 17.97
CA SER A 198 -3.68 6.40 19.30
C SER A 198 -3.75 4.87 19.36
N LEU A 199 -3.01 4.26 20.29
CA LEU A 199 -3.14 2.82 20.55
C LEU A 199 -4.55 2.44 21.03
N ASP A 200 -5.23 3.34 21.74
CA ASP A 200 -6.60 3.11 22.22
C ASP A 200 -7.61 3.08 21.07
N GLU A 201 -7.48 3.98 20.09
CA GLU A 201 -8.31 3.97 18.87
C GLU A 201 -8.11 2.68 18.06
N ILE A 202 -6.86 2.25 17.91
CA ILE A 202 -6.55 1.03 17.18
C ILE A 202 -7.05 -0.20 17.93
N ALA A 203 -6.89 -0.24 19.26
CA ALA A 203 -7.41 -1.32 20.09
C ALA A 203 -8.95 -1.41 20.02
N GLY A 204 -9.64 -0.28 19.93
CA GLY A 204 -11.09 -0.23 19.79
C GLY A 204 -11.64 -0.90 18.51
N VAL A 205 -10.85 -0.98 17.44
CA VAL A 205 -11.23 -1.65 16.17
C VAL A 205 -10.54 -3.00 15.98
N SER A 206 -9.51 -3.28 16.78
CA SER A 206 -8.76 -4.54 16.77
C SER A 206 -9.51 -5.65 17.51
N ARG A 207 -9.14 -6.89 17.22
CA ARG A 207 -9.58 -8.07 18.00
C ARG A 207 -8.62 -8.42 19.13
N VAL A 208 -7.58 -7.61 19.30
CA VAL A 208 -6.48 -7.88 20.24
C VAL A 208 -6.37 -6.74 21.24
N GLU A 209 -6.03 -7.07 22.47
CA GLU A 209 -5.89 -6.13 23.57
C GLU A 209 -4.71 -5.16 23.37
N LYS A 210 -4.86 -3.94 23.88
CA LYS A 210 -3.87 -2.84 23.78
C LYS A 210 -2.45 -3.27 24.15
N ASP A 211 -2.31 -4.04 25.24
CA ASP A 211 -1.00 -4.46 25.74
C ASP A 211 -0.30 -5.46 24.83
N GLU A 212 -1.07 -6.34 24.18
CA GLU A 212 -0.55 -7.26 23.17
C GLU A 212 -0.13 -6.50 21.91
N ILE A 213 -0.94 -5.53 21.45
CA ILE A 213 -0.59 -4.66 20.32
C ILE A 213 0.72 -3.92 20.61
N ALA A 214 0.84 -3.31 21.80
CA ALA A 214 2.02 -2.54 22.18
C ALA A 214 3.30 -3.41 22.26
N ARG A 215 3.19 -4.64 22.76
CA ARG A 215 4.30 -5.61 22.79
C ARG A 215 4.70 -6.05 21.40
N THR A 216 3.72 -6.42 20.58
CA THR A 216 3.94 -6.88 19.20
C THR A 216 4.51 -5.77 18.33
N TYR A 217 4.00 -4.55 18.45
CA TYR A 217 4.53 -3.38 17.76
C TYR A 217 6.01 -3.13 18.07
N ARG A 218 6.39 -3.09 19.36
CA ARG A 218 7.80 -2.88 19.75
C ARG A 218 8.71 -3.98 19.22
N TYR A 219 8.23 -5.22 19.19
CA TYR A 219 8.96 -6.34 18.63
C TYR A 219 9.16 -6.16 17.12
N ILE A 220 8.09 -5.93 16.35
CA ILE A 220 8.18 -5.78 14.88
C ILE A 220 9.09 -4.61 14.50
N VAL A 221 8.95 -3.46 15.16
CA VAL A 221 9.78 -2.28 14.90
C VAL A 221 11.26 -2.57 15.11
N ARG A 222 11.59 -3.33 16.19
CA ARG A 222 12.96 -3.69 16.50
C ARG A 222 13.53 -4.71 15.51
N GLU A 223 12.82 -5.80 15.24
CA GLU A 223 13.30 -6.87 14.37
C GLU A 223 13.43 -6.41 12.90
N LEU A 224 12.42 -5.72 12.39
CA LEU A 224 12.46 -5.17 11.03
C LEU A 224 13.27 -3.87 10.91
N LYS A 225 13.83 -3.35 12.02
CA LYS A 225 14.60 -2.10 12.07
C LYS A 225 13.87 -0.93 11.40
N LEU A 226 12.58 -0.77 11.73
CA LEU A 226 11.77 0.30 11.17
C LEU A 226 12.15 1.63 11.84
N GLU A 227 12.56 2.60 11.04
CA GLU A 227 12.89 3.95 11.50
C GLU A 227 11.60 4.78 11.70
N ILE A 228 10.94 4.56 12.83
CA ILE A 228 9.70 5.28 13.16
C ILE A 228 10.02 6.39 14.16
N ARG A 229 9.79 7.63 13.76
CA ARG A 229 9.98 8.80 14.63
C ARG A 229 9.03 8.76 15.82
N PRO A 230 9.42 9.34 16.98
CA PRO A 230 8.51 9.56 18.10
C PRO A 230 7.24 10.30 17.65
N ALA A 231 6.10 9.98 18.26
CA ALA A 231 4.85 10.66 17.92
C ALA A 231 4.91 12.13 18.34
N ASP A 232 4.63 13.02 17.38
CA ASP A 232 4.56 14.45 17.64
C ASP A 232 3.16 14.83 18.14
N PRO A 233 3.01 15.45 19.33
CA PRO A 233 1.72 15.91 19.82
C PRO A 233 0.99 16.86 18.86
N GLU A 234 1.72 17.71 18.14
CA GLU A 234 1.12 18.67 17.20
C GLU A 234 0.34 18.02 16.06
N SER A 235 0.75 16.80 15.66
CA SER A 235 0.08 16.07 14.58
C SER A 235 -1.35 15.63 14.91
N TYR A 236 -1.73 15.58 16.20
CA TYR A 236 -3.08 15.23 16.63
C TYR A 236 -4.04 16.42 16.66
N VAL A 237 -3.52 17.64 16.74
CA VAL A 237 -4.32 18.87 16.95
C VAL A 237 -5.35 19.09 15.85
N PRO A 238 -5.04 19.00 14.53
CA PRO A 238 -6.03 19.25 13.48
C PRO A 238 -7.24 18.32 13.58
N ARG A 239 -6.98 17.04 13.89
CA ARG A 239 -8.05 16.07 14.02
C ARG A 239 -8.94 16.35 15.22
N PHE A 240 -8.34 16.60 16.40
CA PHE A 240 -9.10 16.93 17.60
C PHE A 240 -9.89 18.23 17.44
N ALA A 241 -9.33 19.22 16.77
CA ALA A 241 -10.04 20.47 16.49
C ALA A 241 -11.23 20.22 15.56
N SER A 242 -11.05 19.41 14.51
CA SER A 242 -12.12 19.02 13.59
C SER A 242 -13.22 18.17 14.27
N ASP A 243 -12.83 17.19 15.07
CA ASP A 243 -13.78 16.31 15.77
C ASP A 243 -14.63 17.09 16.80
N LEU A 244 -14.08 18.15 17.38
CA LEU A 244 -14.76 19.03 18.34
C LEU A 244 -15.43 20.26 17.69
N GLY A 245 -15.26 20.47 16.40
CA GLY A 245 -15.81 21.64 15.68
C GLY A 245 -15.25 22.98 16.15
N LEU A 246 -13.95 23.01 16.55
CA LEU A 246 -13.29 24.21 17.04
C LEU A 246 -12.89 25.15 15.89
N SER A 247 -12.72 26.43 16.21
CA SER A 247 -12.27 27.44 15.24
C SER A 247 -10.78 27.27 14.88
N ASP A 248 -10.39 27.79 13.70
CA ASP A 248 -8.99 27.83 13.26
C ASP A 248 -8.09 28.63 14.23
N GLU A 249 -8.67 29.56 14.99
CA GLU A 249 -7.96 30.34 16.01
C GLU A 249 -7.60 29.45 17.20
N ALA A 250 -8.53 28.63 17.68
CA ALA A 250 -8.29 27.64 18.71
C ALA A 250 -7.24 26.63 18.30
N GLU A 251 -7.28 26.14 17.06
CA GLU A 251 -6.28 25.23 16.51
C GLU A 251 -4.87 25.86 16.50
N ARG A 252 -4.75 27.07 15.99
CA ARG A 252 -3.47 27.81 15.97
C ARG A 252 -2.94 28.05 17.39
N ARG A 253 -3.83 28.38 18.34
CA ARG A 253 -3.46 28.58 19.74
C ARG A 253 -2.98 27.28 20.38
N ALA A 254 -3.64 26.15 20.12
CA ALA A 254 -3.22 24.84 20.60
C ALA A 254 -1.82 24.47 20.10
N ARG A 255 -1.53 24.70 18.82
CA ARG A 255 -0.18 24.48 18.26
C ARG A 255 0.87 25.37 18.90
N SER A 256 0.55 26.65 19.14
CA SER A 256 1.45 27.57 19.85
C SER A 256 1.77 27.10 21.28
N LEU A 257 0.75 26.64 22.02
CA LEU A 257 0.94 26.07 23.37
C LEU A 257 1.83 24.85 23.35
N LEU A 258 1.65 23.93 22.37
CA LEU A 258 2.49 22.75 22.24
C LEU A 258 3.93 23.09 21.87
N SER A 259 4.14 24.05 20.98
CA SER A 259 5.48 24.54 20.63
C SER A 259 6.20 25.13 21.85
N THR A 260 5.53 25.93 22.68
CA THR A 260 6.08 26.43 23.93
C THR A 260 6.38 25.27 24.90
N ALA A 261 5.46 24.33 25.07
CA ALA A 261 5.67 23.17 25.94
C ALA A 261 6.85 22.30 25.50
N LYS A 262 7.10 22.22 24.19
CA LYS A 262 8.29 21.54 23.66
C LYS A 262 9.57 22.28 23.96
N SER A 263 9.59 23.60 23.76
CA SER A 263 10.78 24.43 24.04
C SER A 263 11.16 24.44 25.52
N GLU A 264 10.19 24.36 26.41
CA GLU A 264 10.38 24.28 27.86
C GLU A 264 10.61 22.85 28.39
N GLY A 265 10.56 21.83 27.49
CA GLY A 265 10.80 20.43 27.88
C GLY A 265 9.67 19.75 28.66
N ILE A 266 8.50 20.41 28.83
CA ILE A 266 7.34 19.91 29.60
C ILE A 266 6.75 18.64 28.96
N HIS A 267 6.95 18.45 27.64
CA HIS A 267 6.46 17.28 26.89
C HIS A 267 7.17 15.97 27.26
N SER A 268 8.33 16.04 27.89
CA SER A 268 9.14 14.85 28.20
C SER A 268 8.41 13.92 29.19
N GLY A 269 8.36 12.61 28.85
CA GLY A 269 7.69 11.60 29.68
C GLY A 269 6.15 11.66 29.68
N LYS A 270 5.53 12.55 28.90
CA LYS A 270 4.08 12.65 28.77
C LYS A 270 3.56 11.91 27.53
N SER A 271 2.30 11.47 27.59
CA SER A 271 1.63 10.90 26.43
C SER A 271 1.41 11.99 25.36
N PRO A 272 1.85 11.78 24.11
CA PRO A 272 1.65 12.76 23.03
C PRO A 272 0.17 13.09 22.79
N VAL A 273 -0.68 12.07 22.88
CA VAL A 273 -2.14 12.22 22.71
C VAL A 273 -2.74 13.05 23.85
N GLY A 274 -2.35 12.73 25.10
CA GLY A 274 -2.82 13.47 26.28
C GLY A 274 -2.35 14.92 26.27
N LEU A 275 -1.12 15.18 25.83
CA LEU A 275 -0.59 16.54 25.72
C LEU A 275 -1.32 17.35 24.65
N ALA A 276 -1.59 16.73 23.49
CA ALA A 276 -2.39 17.35 22.44
C ALA A 276 -3.82 17.68 22.90
N ALA A 277 -4.48 16.74 23.57
CA ALA A 277 -5.82 16.95 24.12
C ALA A 277 -5.86 18.09 25.15
N ALA A 278 -4.88 18.14 26.06
CA ALA A 278 -4.76 19.21 27.05
C ALA A 278 -4.54 20.58 26.39
N ALA A 279 -3.69 20.65 25.36
CA ALA A 279 -3.44 21.90 24.62
C ALA A 279 -4.68 22.37 23.85
N VAL A 280 -5.42 21.45 23.21
CA VAL A 280 -6.68 21.77 22.51
C VAL A 280 -7.73 22.26 23.50
N TYR A 281 -7.87 21.62 24.66
CA TYR A 281 -8.79 22.04 25.71
C TYR A 281 -8.44 23.44 26.24
N ALA A 282 -7.16 23.67 26.57
CA ALA A 282 -6.71 24.98 27.05
C ALA A 282 -6.91 26.08 26.00
N ALA A 283 -6.62 25.78 24.72
CA ALA A 283 -6.84 26.71 23.62
C ALA A 283 -8.33 27.06 23.47
N ALA A 284 -9.22 26.07 23.51
CA ALA A 284 -10.66 26.28 23.44
C ALA A 284 -11.18 27.21 24.56
N LEU A 285 -10.67 27.03 25.79
CA LEU A 285 -11.01 27.92 26.91
C LEU A 285 -10.49 29.35 26.75
N LEU A 286 -9.40 29.56 26.04
CA LEU A 286 -8.79 30.87 25.84
C LEU A 286 -9.39 31.64 24.65
N THR A 287 -10.07 30.96 23.75
CA THR A 287 -10.64 31.53 22.51
C THR A 287 -12.17 31.65 22.54
N ASN A 288 -12.84 31.08 23.56
CA ASN A 288 -14.30 31.22 23.76
C ASN A 288 -14.63 32.42 24.63
#